data_94d624cd8abe2b14959419f9bf26bf86
#
_entry.id   94d624cd8abe2b14959419f9bf26bf86
#
_cell.length_a   1.000
_cell.length_b   1.000
_cell.length_c   1.000
_cell.angle_alpha   90.00
_cell.angle_beta   90.00
_cell.angle_gamma   90.00
#
_symmetry.space_group_name_H-M   'P 1'
#
loop_
_entity.id
_entity.type
_entity.pdbx_description
1 polymer ?
#
loop_
_entity_poly.entity_id
_entity_poly.type
_entity_poly.pdbx_seq_one_letter_code
_entity_poly.pdbx_strand_id
1 'polypeptide(L)'
;MPWLTLSYSDAITDRGFKYVFQTSPTGGFQAETAVPQILDLAVAANGTRPTTVGIIQDNTAAPMSLTKPLREGGFQKLGLKLVMDEIFTPPLSDATPIIQQVRATRPNFIILGTTAVPDDKLVIEKLNEFGLGKGKVAVIGQGAHLGSPELLKALGPEQLEGLMFISGNWALKGQEELIARFKQRTGEPWFTQDSACGYGEVWILKEGMEKAKSADREKVAAAIHQLDLTSGPAASAFAGGVKFEPNGRRARAVALIVQWQNGVPVTVYPPSVAVAKPIWPKL
;
A
#
# COMPACT_ATOMS: atom_id res chain seq x y z
N MET A 1 -2.58 12.19 24.21
CA MET A 1 -3.69 12.12 23.25
C MET A 1 -3.49 10.87 22.41
N PRO A 2 -4.51 10.08 22.08
CA PRO A 2 -4.37 8.99 21.12
C PRO A 2 -3.78 9.49 19.80
N TRP A 3 -2.87 8.74 19.23
CA TRP A 3 -2.26 8.99 17.91
C TRP A 3 -2.62 7.84 16.99
N LEU A 4 -3.44 8.14 15.98
CA LEU A 4 -3.76 7.22 14.91
C LEU A 4 -2.81 7.48 13.75
N THR A 5 -2.37 6.41 13.07
CA THR A 5 -1.39 6.53 11.99
C THR A 5 -1.63 5.51 10.89
N LEU A 6 -1.50 5.97 9.66
CA LEU A 6 -1.55 5.14 8.45
C LEU A 6 -0.17 4.58 8.03
N SER A 7 0.89 4.83 8.80
CA SER A 7 2.24 4.36 8.49
C SER A 7 2.32 2.84 8.40
N TYR A 8 3.21 2.33 7.55
CA TYR A 8 3.47 0.89 7.39
C TYR A 8 4.65 0.39 8.24
N SER A 9 5.35 1.26 8.96
CA SER A 9 6.50 0.85 9.78
C SER A 9 6.08 -0.03 10.96
N ASP A 10 6.62 -1.24 11.05
CA ASP A 10 6.42 -2.14 12.19
C ASP A 10 6.96 -1.53 13.49
N ALA A 11 8.07 -0.80 13.42
CA ALA A 11 8.72 -0.18 14.56
C ALA A 11 7.85 0.82 15.35
N ILE A 12 6.76 1.32 14.77
CA ILE A 12 5.84 2.25 15.44
C ILE A 12 5.09 1.54 16.58
N THR A 13 4.57 0.35 16.31
CA THR A 13 3.76 -0.43 17.26
C THR A 13 4.55 -1.50 18.00
N ASP A 14 5.73 -1.92 17.52
CA ASP A 14 6.62 -2.83 18.24
C ASP A 14 7.16 -2.25 19.55
N ARG A 15 7.14 -0.92 19.70
CA ARG A 15 7.55 -0.22 20.91
C ARG A 15 6.55 -0.29 22.06
N GLY A 16 5.33 -0.78 21.81
CA GLY A 16 4.30 -0.98 22.82
C GLY A 16 3.72 0.31 23.41
N PHE A 17 3.69 1.41 22.66
CA PHE A 17 3.10 2.66 23.10
C PHE A 17 1.58 2.57 23.23
N LYS A 18 1.04 2.72 24.45
CA LYS A 18 -0.39 2.58 24.75
C LYS A 18 -1.33 3.60 24.06
N TYR A 19 -0.78 4.65 23.48
CA TYR A 19 -1.58 5.71 22.81
C TYR A 19 -1.44 5.69 21.29
N VAL A 20 -0.72 4.73 20.71
CA VAL A 20 -0.47 4.64 19.28
C VAL A 20 -1.36 3.55 18.67
N PHE A 21 -2.08 3.92 17.61
CA PHE A 21 -3.01 3.04 16.90
C PHE A 21 -2.69 3.07 15.41
N GLN A 22 -2.26 1.94 14.88
CA GLN A 22 -1.89 1.81 13.48
C GLN A 22 -3.06 1.26 12.66
N THR A 23 -3.62 2.10 11.80
CA THR A 23 -4.84 1.80 11.04
C THR A 23 -4.58 1.04 9.75
N SER A 24 -3.37 1.13 9.20
CA SER A 24 -2.93 0.38 8.02
C SER A 24 -2.18 -0.91 8.39
N PRO A 25 -2.14 -1.93 7.50
CA PRO A 25 -1.31 -3.11 7.71
C PRO A 25 0.16 -2.74 7.72
N THR A 26 0.95 -3.35 8.63
CA THR A 26 2.39 -3.10 8.70
C THR A 26 3.13 -3.68 7.49
N GLY A 27 4.37 -3.24 7.26
CA GLY A 27 5.21 -3.76 6.17
C GLY A 27 5.48 -5.26 6.33
N GLY A 28 5.74 -5.74 7.54
CA GLY A 28 5.88 -7.17 7.81
C GLY A 28 4.63 -7.97 7.46
N PHE A 29 3.45 -7.48 7.86
CA PHE A 29 2.18 -8.11 7.47
C PHE A 29 1.95 -8.09 5.94
N GLN A 30 2.34 -7.01 5.26
CA GLN A 30 2.26 -6.93 3.79
C GLN A 30 3.19 -7.96 3.13
N ALA A 31 4.40 -8.17 3.66
CA ALA A 31 5.32 -9.19 3.17
C ALA A 31 4.73 -10.60 3.25
N GLU A 32 4.06 -10.91 4.35
CA GLU A 32 3.46 -12.23 4.59
C GLU A 32 2.18 -12.47 3.79
N THR A 33 1.42 -11.40 3.48
CA THR A 33 0.09 -11.52 2.88
C THR A 33 0.03 -11.04 1.44
N ALA A 34 0.54 -9.83 1.13
CA ALA A 34 0.41 -9.23 -0.19
C ALA A 34 1.34 -9.87 -1.23
N VAL A 35 2.58 -10.21 -0.86
CA VAL A 35 3.53 -10.79 -1.84
C VAL A 35 3.09 -12.18 -2.34
N PRO A 36 2.62 -13.13 -1.51
CA PRO A 36 1.98 -14.36 -2.00
C PRO A 36 0.81 -14.09 -2.94
N GLN A 37 -0.05 -13.13 -2.59
CA GLN A 37 -1.22 -12.75 -3.40
C GLN A 37 -0.83 -12.19 -4.76
N ILE A 38 0.26 -11.42 -4.85
CA ILE A 38 0.81 -10.92 -6.11
C ILE A 38 1.22 -12.07 -7.02
N LEU A 39 1.83 -13.13 -6.47
CA LEU A 39 2.18 -14.32 -7.25
C LEU A 39 0.93 -15.05 -7.77
N ASP A 40 -0.12 -15.13 -6.96
CA ASP A 40 -1.38 -15.74 -7.36
C ASP A 40 -2.08 -14.90 -8.44
N LEU A 41 -2.01 -13.56 -8.36
CA LEU A 41 -2.49 -12.66 -9.41
C LEU A 41 -1.74 -12.87 -10.73
N ALA A 42 -0.42 -13.04 -10.69
CA ALA A 42 0.36 -13.32 -11.89
C ALA A 42 -0.07 -14.63 -12.57
N VAL A 43 -0.25 -15.70 -11.78
CA VAL A 43 -0.74 -17.00 -12.27
C VAL A 43 -2.15 -16.86 -12.86
N ALA A 44 -3.05 -16.17 -12.16
CA ALA A 44 -4.42 -15.99 -12.61
C ALA A 44 -4.53 -15.18 -13.92
N ALA A 45 -3.63 -14.22 -14.12
CA ALA A 45 -3.66 -13.30 -15.25
C ALA A 45 -2.96 -13.85 -16.50
N ASN A 46 -1.85 -14.61 -16.37
CA ASN A 46 -1.08 -15.10 -17.51
C ASN A 46 -0.69 -16.59 -17.48
N GLY A 47 -1.11 -17.33 -16.45
CA GLY A 47 -0.81 -18.76 -16.29
C GLY A 47 0.60 -19.10 -15.82
N THR A 48 1.46 -18.09 -15.57
CA THR A 48 2.87 -18.31 -15.21
C THR A 48 3.17 -17.71 -13.85
N ARG A 49 3.77 -18.52 -12.97
CA ARG A 49 4.23 -18.05 -11.66
C ARG A 49 5.60 -17.37 -11.80
N PRO A 50 5.78 -16.15 -11.30
CA PRO A 50 7.08 -15.50 -11.21
C PRO A 50 8.06 -16.31 -10.36
N THR A 51 9.33 -16.36 -10.79
CA THR A 51 10.42 -17.07 -10.09
C THR A 51 11.58 -16.15 -9.70
N THR A 52 11.62 -14.93 -10.26
CA THR A 52 12.64 -13.94 -9.97
C THR A 52 12.04 -12.60 -9.58
N VAL A 53 12.69 -11.92 -8.65
CA VAL A 53 12.28 -10.61 -8.15
C VAL A 53 13.46 -9.65 -8.06
N GLY A 54 13.23 -8.39 -8.37
CA GLY A 54 14.14 -7.28 -8.08
C GLY A 54 13.55 -6.39 -6.98
N ILE A 55 14.40 -5.75 -6.20
CA ILE A 55 14.03 -4.71 -5.25
C ILE A 55 14.67 -3.40 -5.68
N ILE A 56 13.88 -2.33 -5.68
CA ILE A 56 14.32 -0.94 -5.72
C ILE A 56 13.65 -0.26 -4.55
N GLN A 57 14.41 0.23 -3.58
CA GLN A 57 13.80 0.88 -2.42
C GLN A 57 14.65 1.98 -1.82
N ASP A 58 14.01 2.88 -1.09
CA ASP A 58 14.70 3.75 -0.16
C ASP A 58 15.01 3.05 1.17
N ASN A 59 15.89 3.68 1.98
CA ASN A 59 16.30 3.14 3.29
C ASN A 59 15.42 3.60 4.46
N THR A 60 14.21 4.09 4.18
CA THR A 60 13.29 4.50 5.25
C THR A 60 12.58 3.30 5.89
N ALA A 61 11.95 3.54 7.03
CA ALA A 61 11.44 2.46 7.88
C ALA A 61 10.30 1.63 7.25
N ALA A 62 9.44 2.22 6.42
CA ALA A 62 8.29 1.52 5.86
C ALA A 62 8.69 0.50 4.77
N PRO A 63 9.50 0.85 3.73
CA PRO A 63 10.03 -0.12 2.78
C PRO A 63 10.91 -1.20 3.44
N MET A 64 11.73 -0.80 4.41
CA MET A 64 12.55 -1.75 5.16
C MET A 64 11.71 -2.77 5.93
N SER A 65 10.57 -2.37 6.48
CA SER A 65 9.64 -3.28 7.17
C SER A 65 9.04 -4.33 6.23
N LEU A 66 8.75 -3.96 4.96
CA LEU A 66 8.27 -4.89 3.94
C LEU A 66 9.36 -5.88 3.52
N THR A 67 10.54 -5.37 3.20
CA THR A 67 11.54 -6.17 2.46
C THR A 67 12.48 -6.96 3.37
N LYS A 68 12.66 -6.55 4.63
CA LYS A 68 13.48 -7.28 5.59
C LYS A 68 13.04 -8.74 5.76
N PRO A 69 11.80 -9.07 6.13
CA PRO A 69 11.38 -10.47 6.27
C PRO A 69 11.43 -11.24 4.95
N LEU A 70 11.27 -10.57 3.81
CA LEU A 70 11.42 -11.20 2.50
C LEU A 70 12.88 -11.63 2.23
N ARG A 71 13.85 -10.77 2.56
CA ARG A 71 15.29 -11.09 2.45
C ARG A 71 15.70 -12.19 3.44
N GLU A 72 15.15 -12.17 4.64
CA GLU A 72 15.44 -13.11 5.73
C GLU A 72 14.76 -14.49 5.56
N GLY A 73 14.52 -14.91 4.32
CA GLY A 73 13.99 -16.23 3.96
C GLY A 73 12.60 -16.22 3.36
N GLY A 74 11.90 -15.07 3.34
CA GLY A 74 10.57 -14.97 2.73
C GLY A 74 10.59 -15.29 1.24
N PHE A 75 11.54 -14.76 0.49
CA PHE A 75 11.68 -15.08 -0.94
C PHE A 75 11.93 -16.56 -1.18
N GLN A 76 12.80 -17.19 -0.39
CA GLN A 76 13.07 -18.63 -0.50
C GLN A 76 11.80 -19.46 -0.25
N LYS A 77 11.03 -19.13 0.79
CA LYS A 77 9.75 -19.80 1.10
C LYS A 77 8.73 -19.67 -0.03
N LEU A 78 8.78 -18.55 -0.77
CA LEU A 78 7.90 -18.28 -1.91
C LEU A 78 8.43 -18.86 -3.24
N GLY A 79 9.60 -19.50 -3.24
CA GLY A 79 10.23 -20.01 -4.46
C GLY A 79 10.75 -18.89 -5.38
N LEU A 80 11.05 -17.73 -4.83
CA LEU A 80 11.56 -16.56 -5.55
C LEU A 80 13.08 -16.44 -5.37
N LYS A 81 13.77 -16.13 -6.46
CA LYS A 81 15.18 -15.73 -6.45
C LYS A 81 15.27 -14.22 -6.52
N LEU A 82 15.88 -13.59 -5.51
CA LEU A 82 16.25 -12.18 -5.57
C LEU A 82 17.42 -12.02 -6.53
N VAL A 83 17.22 -11.32 -7.65
CA VAL A 83 18.22 -11.14 -8.71
C VAL A 83 18.78 -9.73 -8.76
N MET A 84 18.16 -8.79 -8.05
CA MET A 84 18.57 -7.40 -7.93
C MET A 84 18.09 -6.85 -6.60
N ASP A 85 18.94 -6.12 -5.88
CA ASP A 85 18.62 -5.54 -4.57
C ASP A 85 19.28 -4.17 -4.42
N GLU A 86 18.54 -3.13 -4.77
CA GLU A 86 19.01 -1.75 -4.77
C GLU A 86 18.34 -0.96 -3.63
N ILE A 87 19.19 -0.41 -2.76
CA ILE A 87 18.78 0.45 -1.65
C ILE A 87 19.45 1.81 -1.81
N PHE A 88 18.64 2.86 -1.82
CA PHE A 88 19.16 4.23 -1.90
C PHE A 88 18.72 5.08 -0.70
N THR A 89 19.43 6.19 -0.50
CA THR A 89 19.00 7.22 0.47
C THR A 89 18.23 8.31 -0.26
N PRO A 90 16.98 8.60 0.14
CA PRO A 90 16.20 9.63 -0.51
C PRO A 90 16.75 11.04 -0.22
N PRO A 91 16.62 12.02 -1.16
CA PRO A 91 16.04 11.84 -2.48
C PRO A 91 16.98 11.16 -3.46
N LEU A 92 16.44 10.33 -4.37
CA LEU A 92 17.19 9.71 -5.43
C LEU A 92 17.65 10.78 -6.45
N SER A 93 18.94 10.81 -6.75
CA SER A 93 19.50 11.81 -7.69
C SER A 93 19.48 11.33 -9.14
N ASP A 94 19.66 10.02 -9.38
CA ASP A 94 19.66 9.40 -10.70
C ASP A 94 19.23 7.94 -10.62
N ALA A 95 18.20 7.56 -11.35
CA ALA A 95 17.72 6.18 -11.44
C ALA A 95 18.41 5.37 -12.57
N THR A 96 19.22 6.01 -13.42
CA THR A 96 19.80 5.34 -14.60
C THR A 96 20.60 4.09 -14.25
N PRO A 97 21.54 4.08 -13.27
CA PRO A 97 22.29 2.87 -12.92
C PRO A 97 21.36 1.75 -12.44
N ILE A 98 20.33 2.09 -11.67
CA ILE A 98 19.35 1.12 -11.13
C ILE A 98 18.59 0.46 -12.28
N ILE A 99 18.12 1.25 -13.26
CA ILE A 99 17.34 0.73 -14.39
C ILE A 99 18.22 -0.06 -15.37
N GLN A 100 19.49 0.27 -15.48
CA GLN A 100 20.45 -0.56 -16.21
C GLN A 100 20.58 -1.95 -15.59
N GLN A 101 20.56 -2.07 -14.26
CA GLN A 101 20.54 -3.36 -13.58
C GLN A 101 19.23 -4.13 -13.81
N VAL A 102 18.07 -3.46 -13.79
CA VAL A 102 16.78 -4.10 -14.18
C VAL A 102 16.89 -4.71 -15.57
N ARG A 103 17.45 -3.96 -16.53
CA ARG A 103 17.66 -4.42 -17.91
C ARG A 103 18.62 -5.61 -18.01
N ALA A 104 19.67 -5.63 -17.19
CA ALA A 104 20.66 -6.71 -17.16
C ALA A 104 20.13 -7.98 -16.49
N THR A 105 19.43 -7.85 -15.35
CA THR A 105 18.96 -8.99 -14.52
C THR A 105 17.61 -9.53 -14.93
N ARG A 106 16.77 -8.71 -15.58
CA ARG A 106 15.43 -9.06 -16.09
C ARG A 106 14.57 -9.78 -15.04
N PRO A 107 14.29 -9.16 -13.88
CA PRO A 107 13.42 -9.77 -12.90
C PRO A 107 11.99 -9.95 -13.47
N ASN A 108 11.29 -11.00 -13.06
CA ASN A 108 9.89 -11.20 -13.46
C ASN A 108 8.97 -10.09 -12.91
N PHE A 109 9.31 -9.54 -11.77
CA PHE A 109 8.69 -8.33 -11.22
C PHE A 109 9.65 -7.56 -10.32
N ILE A 110 9.31 -6.31 -10.06
CA ILE A 110 10.06 -5.40 -9.18
C ILE A 110 9.17 -5.02 -7.99
N ILE A 111 9.74 -5.10 -6.79
CA ILE A 111 9.18 -4.44 -5.60
C ILE A 111 9.78 -3.04 -5.54
N LEU A 112 8.94 -2.02 -5.67
CA LEU A 112 9.31 -0.61 -5.57
C LEU A 112 8.92 -0.06 -4.21
N GLY A 113 9.88 0.07 -3.31
CA GLY A 113 9.70 0.57 -1.95
C GLY A 113 10.22 2.00 -1.79
N THR A 114 9.44 2.97 -2.18
CA THR A 114 9.77 4.40 -2.07
C THR A 114 8.80 5.09 -1.11
N THR A 115 9.15 6.27 -0.62
CA THR A 115 8.31 7.05 0.30
C THR A 115 7.99 8.44 -0.22
N ALA A 116 8.49 8.80 -1.40
CA ALA A 116 8.33 10.13 -1.96
C ALA A 116 8.00 10.10 -3.47
N VAL A 117 6.98 10.86 -3.86
CA VAL A 117 6.54 10.99 -5.27
C VAL A 117 7.67 11.38 -6.24
N PRO A 118 8.62 12.28 -5.89
CA PRO A 118 9.75 12.58 -6.79
C PRO A 118 10.64 11.36 -7.11
N ASP A 119 10.86 10.46 -6.15
CA ASP A 119 11.66 9.25 -6.36
C ASP A 119 10.90 8.25 -7.23
N ASP A 120 9.60 8.07 -7.00
CA ASP A 120 8.71 7.27 -7.85
C ASP A 120 8.74 7.75 -9.30
N LYS A 121 8.56 9.07 -9.46
CA LYS A 121 8.58 9.70 -10.77
C LYS A 121 9.87 9.36 -11.51
N LEU A 122 11.03 9.56 -10.86
CA LEU A 122 12.32 9.33 -11.47
C LEU A 122 12.53 7.86 -11.89
N VAL A 123 12.14 6.92 -11.04
CA VAL A 123 12.24 5.47 -11.34
C VAL A 123 11.30 5.09 -12.49
N ILE A 124 10.04 5.54 -12.46
CA ILE A 124 9.05 5.21 -13.49
C ILE A 124 9.40 5.84 -14.84
N GLU A 125 9.83 7.10 -14.86
CA GLU A 125 10.32 7.76 -16.08
C GLU A 125 11.48 6.98 -16.72
N LYS A 126 12.48 6.60 -15.92
CA LYS A 126 13.62 5.83 -16.41
C LYS A 126 13.24 4.43 -16.90
N LEU A 127 12.32 3.73 -16.21
CA LEU A 127 11.75 2.47 -16.72
C LEU A 127 11.12 2.67 -18.11
N ASN A 128 10.35 3.74 -18.30
CA ASN A 128 9.73 4.04 -19.59
C ASN A 128 10.76 4.41 -20.66
N GLU A 129 11.78 5.24 -20.35
CA GLU A 129 12.87 5.60 -21.25
C GLU A 129 13.66 4.37 -21.74
N PHE A 130 13.89 3.40 -20.86
CA PHE A 130 14.57 2.15 -21.21
C PHE A 130 13.65 1.11 -21.88
N GLY A 131 12.39 1.48 -22.13
CA GLY A 131 11.42 0.60 -22.78
C GLY A 131 10.93 -0.55 -21.90
N LEU A 132 11.08 -0.45 -20.58
CA LEU A 132 10.68 -1.44 -19.57
C LEU A 132 9.36 -1.06 -18.87
N GLY A 133 8.87 0.15 -19.05
CA GLY A 133 7.63 0.65 -18.51
C GLY A 133 6.38 0.22 -19.28
N LYS A 134 5.24 0.89 -18.99
CA LYS A 134 3.92 0.62 -19.62
C LYS A 134 3.52 -0.85 -19.49
N GLY A 135 3.71 -1.42 -18.30
CA GLY A 135 3.36 -2.80 -18.01
C GLY A 135 4.26 -3.88 -18.64
N LYS A 136 5.41 -3.54 -19.26
CA LYS A 136 6.32 -4.57 -19.80
C LYS A 136 7.08 -5.34 -18.71
N VAL A 137 7.45 -4.66 -17.63
CA VAL A 137 7.92 -5.28 -16.39
C VAL A 137 6.87 -5.00 -15.32
N ALA A 138 6.46 -6.03 -14.59
CA ALA A 138 5.54 -5.83 -13.47
C ALA A 138 6.25 -5.04 -12.38
N VAL A 139 5.71 -3.88 -12.01
CA VAL A 139 6.17 -3.08 -10.88
C VAL A 139 5.10 -3.08 -9.82
N ILE A 140 5.47 -3.51 -8.63
CA ILE A 140 4.60 -3.55 -7.46
C ILE A 140 5.18 -2.62 -6.40
N GLY A 141 4.59 -1.45 -6.28
CA GLY A 141 5.02 -0.48 -5.30
C GLY A 141 4.48 -0.74 -3.90
N GLN A 142 5.11 -0.15 -2.91
CA GLN A 142 4.57 -0.06 -1.56
C GLN A 142 4.21 1.40 -1.26
N GLY A 143 2.93 1.66 -1.07
CA GLY A 143 2.47 2.98 -0.66
C GLY A 143 1.42 3.58 -1.57
N ALA A 144 0.47 4.23 -0.94
CA ALA A 144 -0.68 4.83 -1.63
C ALA A 144 -0.34 6.10 -2.43
N HIS A 145 0.83 6.73 -2.17
CA HIS A 145 1.34 7.86 -2.95
C HIS A 145 1.55 7.50 -4.43
N LEU A 146 1.80 6.21 -4.73
CA LEU A 146 1.85 5.68 -6.11
C LEU A 146 0.50 5.77 -6.86
N GLY A 147 -0.60 5.96 -6.15
CA GLY A 147 -1.92 6.25 -6.72
C GLY A 147 -2.35 7.71 -6.58
N SER A 148 -1.45 8.63 -6.25
CA SER A 148 -1.80 10.04 -6.02
C SER A 148 -2.12 10.78 -7.31
N PRO A 149 -3.05 11.76 -7.26
CA PRO A 149 -3.28 12.69 -8.38
C PRO A 149 -2.02 13.49 -8.77
N GLU A 150 -1.12 13.72 -7.80
CA GLU A 150 0.17 14.38 -8.02
C GLU A 150 1.07 13.56 -8.97
N LEU A 151 1.18 12.24 -8.74
CA LEU A 151 1.96 11.36 -9.59
C LEU A 151 1.36 11.29 -11.00
N LEU A 152 0.02 11.22 -11.13
CA LEU A 152 -0.65 11.30 -12.42
C LEU A 152 -0.33 12.59 -13.16
N LYS A 153 -0.38 13.73 -12.47
CA LYS A 153 -0.04 15.03 -13.06
C LYS A 153 1.41 15.11 -13.52
N ALA A 154 2.32 14.46 -12.79
CA ALA A 154 3.74 14.47 -13.07
C ALA A 154 4.14 13.58 -14.26
N LEU A 155 3.48 12.41 -14.42
CA LEU A 155 3.88 11.39 -15.39
C LEU A 155 2.89 11.22 -16.56
N GLY A 156 1.61 11.55 -16.32
CA GLY A 156 0.53 11.23 -17.24
C GLY A 156 0.09 9.76 -17.18
N PRO A 157 -1.12 9.45 -17.68
CA PRO A 157 -1.74 8.13 -17.52
C PRO A 157 -0.99 7.02 -18.23
N GLU A 158 -0.40 7.30 -19.38
CA GLU A 158 0.30 6.28 -20.18
C GLU A 158 1.54 5.69 -19.49
N GLN A 159 2.26 6.49 -18.71
CA GLN A 159 3.46 6.03 -18.00
C GLN A 159 3.12 5.20 -16.76
N LEU A 160 1.92 5.38 -16.22
CA LEU A 160 1.44 4.68 -15.04
C LEU A 160 0.69 3.39 -15.37
N GLU A 161 0.27 3.19 -16.63
CA GLU A 161 -0.55 2.04 -17.02
C GLU A 161 0.10 0.72 -16.62
N GLY A 162 -0.64 -0.13 -15.90
CA GLY A 162 -0.19 -1.42 -15.40
C GLY A 162 0.59 -1.39 -14.09
N LEU A 163 1.03 -0.21 -13.60
CA LEU A 163 1.68 -0.09 -12.30
C LEU A 163 0.75 -0.57 -11.19
N MET A 164 1.23 -1.47 -10.35
CA MET A 164 0.54 -1.94 -9.16
C MET A 164 1.15 -1.35 -7.89
N PHE A 165 0.36 -1.25 -6.82
CA PHE A 165 0.88 -0.92 -5.50
C PHE A 165 0.07 -1.56 -4.38
N ILE A 166 0.75 -1.83 -3.28
CA ILE A 166 0.15 -2.33 -2.04
C ILE A 166 -0.32 -1.12 -1.24
N SER A 167 -1.59 -1.11 -0.87
CA SER A 167 -2.20 -0.06 -0.05
C SER A 167 -2.93 -0.66 1.15
N GLY A 168 -2.92 0.04 2.26
CA GLY A 168 -3.69 -0.35 3.46
C GLY A 168 -5.16 -0.01 3.37
N ASN A 169 -5.51 0.98 2.58
CA ASN A 169 -6.87 1.42 2.30
C ASN A 169 -6.94 2.04 0.90
N TRP A 170 -8.05 1.86 0.23
CA TRP A 170 -8.34 2.44 -1.09
C TRP A 170 -9.84 2.38 -1.34
N ALA A 171 -10.31 2.93 -2.47
CA ALA A 171 -11.68 2.78 -2.89
C ALA A 171 -12.07 1.28 -3.04
N LEU A 172 -13.14 0.86 -2.40
CA LEU A 172 -13.62 -0.52 -2.32
C LEU A 172 -15.04 -0.63 -2.87
N LYS A 173 -15.38 -1.82 -3.34
CA LYS A 173 -16.79 -2.17 -3.59
C LYS A 173 -17.60 -2.01 -2.30
N GLY A 174 -18.76 -1.36 -2.40
CA GLY A 174 -19.63 -1.06 -1.26
C GLY A 174 -19.38 0.31 -0.60
N GLN A 175 -18.44 1.11 -1.13
CA GLN A 175 -18.19 2.49 -0.69
C GLN A 175 -18.70 3.55 -1.68
N GLU A 176 -19.52 3.17 -2.65
CA GLU A 176 -19.90 4.03 -3.79
C GLU A 176 -20.52 5.35 -3.34
N GLU A 177 -21.38 5.33 -2.35
CA GLU A 177 -22.00 6.55 -1.78
C GLU A 177 -20.98 7.45 -1.08
N LEU A 178 -20.10 6.87 -0.24
CA LEU A 178 -19.05 7.60 0.44
C LEU A 178 -18.11 8.27 -0.57
N ILE A 179 -17.70 7.52 -1.60
CA ILE A 179 -16.81 8.01 -2.66
C ILE A 179 -17.48 9.12 -3.47
N ALA A 180 -18.76 8.98 -3.82
CA ALA A 180 -19.50 9.99 -4.56
C ALA A 180 -19.61 11.30 -3.74
N ARG A 181 -19.92 11.22 -2.47
CA ARG A 181 -19.97 12.37 -1.55
C ARG A 181 -18.61 13.03 -1.38
N PHE A 182 -17.54 12.23 -1.28
CA PHE A 182 -16.17 12.74 -1.19
C PHE A 182 -15.80 13.55 -2.44
N LYS A 183 -15.99 12.96 -3.63
CA LYS A 183 -15.72 13.63 -4.91
C LYS A 183 -16.52 14.93 -5.06
N GLN A 184 -17.79 14.91 -4.72
CA GLN A 184 -18.65 16.10 -4.79
C GLN A 184 -18.15 17.24 -3.88
N ARG A 185 -17.62 16.90 -2.69
CA ARG A 185 -17.19 17.87 -1.70
C ARG A 185 -15.79 18.44 -1.94
N THR A 186 -14.90 17.60 -2.46
CA THR A 186 -13.46 17.94 -2.56
C THR A 186 -13.02 18.25 -3.97
N GLY A 187 -13.71 17.77 -4.99
CA GLY A 187 -13.27 17.84 -6.38
C GLY A 187 -12.16 16.83 -6.72
N GLU A 188 -11.73 16.00 -5.75
CA GLU A 188 -10.70 15.00 -5.97
C GLU A 188 -11.17 13.88 -6.91
N PRO A 189 -10.28 13.36 -7.79
CA PRO A 189 -10.68 12.39 -8.81
C PRO A 189 -11.05 11.03 -8.25
N TRP A 190 -10.44 10.62 -7.13
CA TRP A 190 -10.72 9.34 -6.43
C TRP A 190 -10.45 9.43 -4.94
N PHE A 191 -10.91 8.39 -4.22
CA PHE A 191 -10.80 8.27 -2.78
C PHE A 191 -9.50 7.52 -2.44
N THR A 192 -8.46 8.24 -2.05
CA THR A 192 -7.13 7.70 -1.72
C THR A 192 -7.08 7.07 -0.33
N GLN A 193 -5.97 6.39 0.01
CA GLN A 193 -5.72 5.93 1.37
C GLN A 193 -5.76 7.07 2.39
N ASP A 194 -5.13 8.21 2.07
CA ASP A 194 -5.08 9.34 3.01
C ASP A 194 -6.48 9.89 3.31
N SER A 195 -7.31 9.96 2.28
CA SER A 195 -8.71 10.36 2.42
C SER A 195 -9.52 9.35 3.26
N ALA A 196 -9.33 8.05 3.01
CA ALA A 196 -10.02 6.99 3.73
C ALA A 196 -9.58 6.94 5.19
N CYS A 197 -8.27 6.99 5.46
CA CYS A 197 -7.72 7.00 6.80
C CYS A 197 -8.14 8.27 7.56
N GLY A 198 -7.96 9.45 6.96
CA GLY A 198 -8.36 10.70 7.62
C GLY A 198 -9.84 10.72 8.02
N TYR A 199 -10.72 10.27 7.11
CA TYR A 199 -12.15 10.12 7.43
C TYR A 199 -12.39 9.09 8.55
N GLY A 200 -11.85 7.89 8.43
CA GLY A 200 -12.08 6.81 9.37
C GLY A 200 -11.46 7.06 10.75
N GLU A 201 -10.28 7.66 10.82
CA GLU A 201 -9.57 7.97 12.06
C GLU A 201 -10.31 9.01 12.91
N VAL A 202 -10.93 10.01 12.28
CA VAL A 202 -11.80 10.97 12.98
C VAL A 202 -13.00 10.26 13.60
N TRP A 203 -13.62 9.32 12.88
CA TRP A 203 -14.72 8.53 13.42
C TRP A 203 -14.27 7.57 14.52
N ILE A 204 -13.07 6.96 14.44
CA ILE A 204 -12.51 6.15 15.53
C ILE A 204 -12.34 6.98 16.81
N LEU A 205 -11.81 8.20 16.67
CA LEU A 205 -11.68 9.12 17.82
C LEU A 205 -13.06 9.46 18.43
N LYS A 206 -14.05 9.76 17.58
CA LYS A 206 -15.43 10.03 18.03
C LYS A 206 -15.98 8.84 18.80
N GLU A 207 -15.94 7.64 18.23
CA GLU A 207 -16.42 6.41 18.88
C GLU A 207 -15.70 6.15 20.22
N GLY A 208 -14.38 6.37 20.25
CA GLY A 208 -13.58 6.26 21.47
C GLY A 208 -14.02 7.25 22.55
N MET A 209 -14.26 8.51 22.19
CA MET A 209 -14.73 9.55 23.13
C MET A 209 -16.15 9.27 23.64
N GLU A 210 -17.07 8.86 22.78
CA GLU A 210 -18.44 8.50 23.15
C GLU A 210 -18.47 7.28 24.07
N LYS A 211 -17.69 6.23 23.76
CA LYS A 211 -17.55 5.04 24.62
C LYS A 211 -16.93 5.38 25.98
N ALA A 212 -15.92 6.25 26.00
CA ALA A 212 -15.28 6.71 27.22
C ALA A 212 -16.15 7.69 28.03
N LYS A 213 -17.17 8.30 27.41
CA LYS A 213 -17.93 9.44 27.95
C LYS A 213 -17.02 10.55 28.49
N SER A 214 -15.91 10.80 27.80
CA SER A 214 -14.82 11.68 28.26
C SER A 214 -13.96 12.13 27.10
N ALA A 215 -13.34 13.32 27.24
CA ALA A 215 -12.25 13.77 26.38
C ALA A 215 -10.86 13.52 27.03
N ASP A 216 -10.80 12.87 28.19
CA ASP A 216 -9.54 12.49 28.81
C ASP A 216 -8.77 11.50 27.94
N ARG A 217 -7.51 11.82 27.67
CA ARG A 217 -6.67 11.07 26.71
C ARG A 217 -6.46 9.60 27.10
N GLU A 218 -6.39 9.28 28.40
CA GLU A 218 -6.19 7.91 28.87
C GLU A 218 -7.46 7.09 28.72
N LYS A 219 -8.59 7.67 29.11
CA LYS A 219 -9.92 7.03 28.97
C LYS A 219 -10.25 6.80 27.50
N VAL A 220 -9.97 7.77 26.63
CA VAL A 220 -10.21 7.64 25.17
C VAL A 220 -9.32 6.56 24.57
N ALA A 221 -8.03 6.53 24.89
CA ALA A 221 -7.13 5.48 24.39
C ALA A 221 -7.58 4.08 24.86
N ALA A 222 -7.93 3.93 26.14
CA ALA A 222 -8.47 2.68 26.67
C ALA A 222 -9.78 2.27 25.98
N ALA A 223 -10.65 3.22 25.67
CA ALA A 223 -11.89 2.96 24.93
C ALA A 223 -11.63 2.54 23.49
N ILE A 224 -10.65 3.16 22.77
CA ILE A 224 -10.27 2.78 21.41
C ILE A 224 -9.76 1.34 21.36
N HIS A 225 -8.94 0.90 22.33
CA HIS A 225 -8.51 -0.51 22.41
C HIS A 225 -9.67 -1.50 22.54
N GLN A 226 -10.83 -1.06 23.03
CA GLN A 226 -12.02 -1.89 23.22
C GLN A 226 -13.03 -1.78 22.07
N LEU A 227 -12.71 -1.04 21.00
CA LEU A 227 -13.58 -0.96 19.83
C LEU A 227 -13.56 -2.27 19.05
N ASP A 228 -14.72 -2.69 18.59
CA ASP A 228 -14.92 -3.79 17.65
C ASP A 228 -16.06 -3.38 16.70
N LEU A 229 -15.72 -2.61 15.66
CA LEU A 229 -16.69 -1.99 14.76
C LEU A 229 -16.68 -2.73 13.42
N THR A 230 -17.82 -3.31 13.06
CA THR A 230 -18.07 -3.99 11.78
C THR A 230 -19.04 -3.22 10.89
N SER A 231 -19.64 -2.13 11.41
CA SER A 231 -20.57 -1.26 10.70
C SER A 231 -20.38 0.19 11.15
N GLY A 232 -21.08 1.11 10.50
CA GLY A 232 -21.00 2.54 10.79
C GLY A 232 -19.83 3.24 10.06
N PRO A 233 -19.74 4.58 10.24
CA PRO A 233 -18.79 5.40 9.45
C PRO A 233 -17.31 5.02 9.63
N ALA A 234 -16.88 4.72 10.86
CA ALA A 234 -15.49 4.28 11.10
C ALA A 234 -15.20 2.97 10.37
N ALA A 235 -16.08 1.97 10.50
CA ALA A 235 -15.89 0.66 9.87
C ALA A 235 -15.97 0.73 8.33
N SER A 236 -16.81 1.60 7.77
CA SER A 236 -16.96 1.76 6.32
C SER A 236 -15.72 2.31 5.63
N ALA A 237 -14.83 2.97 6.37
CA ALA A 237 -13.57 3.50 5.82
C ALA A 237 -12.48 2.43 5.69
N PHE A 238 -12.62 1.29 6.35
CA PHE A 238 -11.55 0.28 6.46
C PHE A 238 -12.05 -1.11 6.05
N ALA A 239 -11.39 -1.74 5.10
CA ALA A 239 -11.62 -3.15 4.81
C ALA A 239 -11.43 -3.99 6.08
N GLY A 240 -12.45 -4.82 6.43
CA GLY A 240 -12.45 -5.63 7.65
C GLY A 240 -12.89 -4.90 8.92
N GLY A 241 -13.23 -3.60 8.84
CA GLY A 241 -13.67 -2.80 9.98
C GLY A 241 -12.56 -2.41 10.94
N VAL A 242 -12.93 -2.05 12.18
CA VAL A 242 -12.02 -1.48 13.18
C VAL A 242 -12.01 -2.33 14.45
N LYS A 243 -10.87 -2.92 14.73
CA LYS A 243 -10.52 -3.57 16.00
C LYS A 243 -9.01 -3.46 16.18
N PHE A 244 -8.56 -3.13 17.38
CA PHE A 244 -7.15 -3.03 17.67
C PHE A 244 -6.66 -4.17 18.56
N GLU A 245 -5.46 -4.64 18.28
CA GLU A 245 -4.70 -5.54 19.12
C GLU A 245 -4.11 -4.79 20.33
N PRO A 246 -3.60 -5.49 21.36
CA PRO A 246 -2.99 -4.85 22.53
C PRO A 246 -1.83 -3.91 22.18
N ASN A 247 -1.08 -4.17 21.11
CA ASN A 247 0.01 -3.33 20.64
C ASN A 247 -0.45 -2.13 19.79
N GLY A 248 -1.76 -1.96 19.57
CA GLY A 248 -2.34 -0.86 18.79
C GLY A 248 -2.43 -1.11 17.28
N ARG A 249 -2.07 -2.29 16.76
CA ARG A 249 -2.29 -2.66 15.36
C ARG A 249 -3.75 -2.96 15.09
N ARG A 250 -4.23 -2.59 13.91
CA ARG A 250 -5.58 -2.96 13.49
C ARG A 250 -5.63 -4.45 13.12
N ALA A 251 -6.29 -5.25 13.96
CA ALA A 251 -6.33 -6.71 13.88
C ALA A 251 -6.93 -7.25 12.57
N ARG A 252 -7.82 -6.49 11.91
CA ARG A 252 -8.47 -6.86 10.65
C ARG A 252 -7.94 -6.05 9.46
N ALA A 253 -6.71 -5.56 9.55
CA ALA A 253 -6.09 -4.87 8.43
C ALA A 253 -5.95 -5.81 7.23
N VAL A 254 -6.23 -5.29 6.03
CA VAL A 254 -6.14 -6.02 4.77
C VAL A 254 -5.16 -5.27 3.88
N ALA A 255 -4.21 -5.98 3.29
CA ALA A 255 -3.40 -5.43 2.24
C ALA A 255 -4.20 -5.47 0.93
N LEU A 256 -4.44 -4.30 0.35
CA LEU A 256 -5.09 -4.16 -0.95
C LEU A 256 -4.03 -4.10 -2.04
N ILE A 257 -4.32 -4.67 -3.19
CA ILE A 257 -3.53 -4.41 -4.40
C ILE A 257 -4.37 -3.51 -5.31
N VAL A 258 -3.79 -2.37 -5.63
CA VAL A 258 -4.36 -1.35 -6.51
C VAL A 258 -3.53 -1.32 -7.78
N GLN A 259 -4.18 -1.12 -8.92
CA GLN A 259 -3.52 -1.06 -10.22
C GLN A 259 -4.01 0.11 -11.05
N TRP A 260 -3.09 0.79 -11.70
CA TRP A 260 -3.42 1.77 -12.72
C TRP A 260 -3.97 1.10 -13.97
N GLN A 261 -5.21 1.42 -14.31
CA GLN A 261 -5.91 0.92 -15.49
C GLN A 261 -6.68 2.06 -16.14
N ASN A 262 -6.41 2.34 -17.41
CA ASN A 262 -7.06 3.42 -18.16
C ASN A 262 -6.98 4.78 -17.46
N GLY A 263 -5.83 5.08 -16.85
CA GLY A 263 -5.55 6.35 -16.18
C GLY A 263 -6.19 6.52 -14.81
N VAL A 264 -6.74 5.46 -14.20
CA VAL A 264 -7.34 5.48 -12.87
C VAL A 264 -6.76 4.35 -12.01
N PRO A 265 -6.35 4.60 -10.75
CA PRO A 265 -5.93 3.53 -9.84
C PRO A 265 -7.15 2.84 -9.22
N VAL A 266 -7.30 1.55 -9.51
CA VAL A 266 -8.46 0.72 -9.10
C VAL A 266 -8.03 -0.46 -8.26
N THR A 267 -8.82 -0.80 -7.24
CA THR A 267 -8.57 -1.98 -6.40
C THR A 267 -8.84 -3.26 -7.21
N VAL A 268 -7.81 -4.12 -7.30
CA VAL A 268 -7.86 -5.39 -8.04
C VAL A 268 -7.78 -6.61 -7.12
N TYR A 269 -7.42 -6.44 -5.85
CA TYR A 269 -7.36 -7.50 -4.85
C TYR A 269 -7.61 -6.96 -3.44
N PRO A 270 -8.22 -7.75 -2.51
CA PRO A 270 -8.77 -9.11 -2.70
C PRO A 270 -10.06 -9.11 -3.53
N PRO A 271 -10.43 -10.26 -4.14
CA PRO A 271 -11.60 -10.35 -5.02
C PRO A 271 -12.92 -9.91 -4.39
N SER A 272 -13.05 -10.07 -3.06
CA SER A 272 -14.27 -9.69 -2.32
C SER A 272 -14.57 -8.19 -2.34
N VAL A 273 -13.55 -7.34 -2.51
CA VAL A 273 -13.67 -5.87 -2.51
C VAL A 273 -13.11 -5.23 -3.77
N ALA A 274 -12.61 -6.04 -4.71
CA ALA A 274 -12.07 -5.57 -5.97
C ALA A 274 -13.17 -4.93 -6.85
N VAL A 275 -12.81 -3.88 -7.56
CA VAL A 275 -13.67 -3.17 -8.51
C VAL A 275 -13.29 -3.44 -9.97
N ALA A 276 -12.12 -4.06 -10.21
CA ALA A 276 -11.64 -4.46 -11.53
C ALA A 276 -10.83 -5.77 -11.44
N LYS A 277 -10.63 -6.42 -12.58
CA LYS A 277 -9.74 -7.58 -12.71
C LYS A 277 -8.28 -7.11 -12.85
N PRO A 278 -7.30 -7.82 -12.24
CA PRO A 278 -5.90 -7.49 -12.42
C PRO A 278 -5.44 -7.77 -13.87
N ILE A 279 -4.48 -6.97 -14.32
CA ILE A 279 -3.75 -7.15 -15.57
C ILE A 279 -2.29 -7.41 -15.19
N TRP A 280 -1.72 -8.52 -15.67
CA TRP A 280 -0.30 -8.83 -15.47
C TRP A 280 0.43 -8.69 -16.80
N PRO A 281 1.64 -8.11 -16.83
CA PRO A 281 2.40 -8.00 -18.05
C PRO A 281 2.63 -9.39 -18.68
N LYS A 282 2.48 -9.48 -19.97
CA LYS A 282 2.94 -10.66 -20.72
C LYS A 282 4.46 -10.57 -20.81
N LEU A 283 5.13 -11.46 -20.13
CA LEU A 283 6.59 -11.64 -20.23
C LEU A 283 6.97 -12.13 -21.63
#